data_48a67ad263115f489267ca9dd4574fad
#
_entry.id   48a67ad263115f489267ca9dd4574fad
#
_cell.length_a   1.000
_cell.length_b   1.000
_cell.length_c   1.000
_cell.angle_alpha   90.00
_cell.angle_beta   90.00
_cell.angle_gamma   90.00
#
_symmetry.space_group_name_H-M   'P 1'
#
loop_
_entity.id
_entity.type
_entity.pdbx_description
1 polymer ?
#
loop_
_entity_poly.entity_id
_entity_poly.type
_entity_poly.pdbx_seq_one_letter_code
_entity_poly.pdbx_strand_id
1 'polypeptide(L)'
;MAGTTNLFPDPSLPYLLEQLETPERRRATRVQPTQHEDLRTQSPAFAQLHAAIEQHCHCRFTYKDKPRDAQPYRLIHKDGVWYLAAEEAGHLKNFSVALIEGLRLDETSRFAPKPKHLDYINANNDVWFTEGTTEVLLRVAPEAAHYFARRQLLPQQQHRADADGSLLVTAQINHINQLLPVVRYWLPNVRIVEPKAWHAELVLGLRQALVKWGD
;
A
#
# COMPACT_ATOMS: atom_id res chain seq x y z
N MET A 1 -10.45 -21.38 1.22
CA MET A 1 -10.78 -20.59 0.03
C MET A 1 -11.10 -19.14 0.44
N ALA A 2 -10.12 -18.36 0.81
CA ALA A 2 -10.33 -16.98 1.27
C ALA A 2 -9.17 -16.07 0.87
N GLY A 3 -8.79 -16.03 -0.38
CA GLY A 3 -7.64 -15.25 -0.81
C GLY A 3 -7.79 -14.42 -2.08
N THR A 4 -8.87 -14.62 -2.84
CA THR A 4 -9.04 -13.94 -4.14
C THR A 4 -10.11 -12.84 -4.13
N THR A 5 -10.87 -12.71 -3.05
CA THR A 5 -12.01 -11.78 -2.95
C THR A 5 -11.61 -10.31 -2.88
N ASN A 6 -10.35 -9.97 -2.57
CA ASN A 6 -9.92 -8.56 -2.45
C ASN A 6 -9.34 -7.97 -3.75
N LEU A 7 -9.18 -8.75 -4.81
CA LEU A 7 -8.67 -8.24 -6.10
C LEU A 7 -9.76 -7.59 -6.94
N PHE A 8 -11.02 -8.01 -6.76
CA PHE A 8 -12.17 -7.50 -7.49
C PHE A 8 -13.37 -7.34 -6.55
N PRO A 9 -14.19 -6.30 -6.70
CA PRO A 9 -15.48 -6.20 -6.00
C PRO A 9 -16.33 -7.44 -6.30
N ASP A 10 -16.96 -8.02 -5.28
CA ASP A 10 -17.66 -9.30 -5.33
C ASP A 10 -18.64 -9.47 -6.52
N PRO A 11 -19.44 -8.48 -6.94
CA PRO A 11 -20.31 -8.64 -8.10
C PRO A 11 -19.58 -8.73 -9.45
N SER A 12 -18.33 -8.23 -9.51
CA SER A 12 -17.56 -8.17 -10.77
C SER A 12 -16.74 -9.42 -11.04
N LEU A 13 -16.43 -10.21 -10.01
CA LEU A 13 -15.54 -11.35 -10.16
C LEU A 13 -16.09 -12.45 -11.07
N PRO A 14 -17.35 -12.92 -10.92
CA PRO A 14 -17.93 -13.91 -11.82
C PRO A 14 -17.95 -13.43 -13.27
N TYR A 15 -18.33 -12.17 -13.50
CA TYR A 15 -18.33 -11.56 -14.83
C TYR A 15 -16.94 -11.49 -15.45
N LEU A 16 -15.92 -11.12 -14.67
CA LEU A 16 -14.55 -11.05 -15.15
C LEU A 16 -13.97 -12.43 -15.44
N LEU A 17 -14.28 -13.44 -14.64
CA LEU A 17 -13.88 -14.84 -14.89
C LEU A 17 -14.52 -15.36 -16.18
N GLU A 18 -15.80 -15.12 -16.42
CA GLU A 18 -16.48 -15.46 -17.65
C GLU A 18 -15.84 -14.77 -18.87
N GLN A 19 -15.46 -13.49 -18.73
CA GLN A 19 -14.76 -12.75 -19.79
C GLN A 19 -13.35 -13.31 -20.07
N LEU A 20 -12.65 -13.84 -19.07
CA LEU A 20 -11.34 -14.47 -19.25
C LEU A 20 -11.44 -15.80 -20.03
N GLU A 21 -12.54 -16.54 -19.90
CA GLU A 21 -12.81 -17.76 -20.66
C GLU A 21 -13.23 -17.47 -22.12
N THR A 22 -13.68 -16.24 -22.40
CA THR A 22 -14.08 -15.83 -23.75
C THR A 22 -12.86 -15.53 -24.62
N PRO A 23 -12.77 -16.01 -25.88
CA PRO A 23 -11.69 -15.67 -26.79
C PRO A 23 -11.49 -14.16 -26.93
N GLU A 24 -10.24 -13.70 -26.91
CA GLU A 24 -9.88 -12.28 -26.82
C GLU A 24 -10.54 -11.39 -27.90
N ARG A 25 -10.74 -11.95 -29.11
CA ARG A 25 -11.40 -11.26 -30.23
C ARG A 25 -12.90 -11.01 -30.04
N ARG A 26 -13.52 -11.66 -29.07
CA ARG A 26 -14.97 -11.55 -28.75
C ARG A 26 -15.25 -10.85 -27.45
N ARG A 27 -14.22 -10.43 -26.70
CA ARG A 27 -14.40 -9.75 -25.42
C ARG A 27 -14.91 -8.34 -25.62
N ALA A 28 -16.05 -8.05 -25.00
CA ALA A 28 -16.61 -6.70 -24.94
C ALA A 28 -15.84 -5.77 -23.97
N THR A 29 -15.05 -6.36 -23.07
CA THR A 29 -14.27 -5.65 -22.03
C THR A 29 -12.79 -5.95 -22.15
N ARG A 30 -11.98 -4.91 -22.00
CA ARG A 30 -10.53 -5.03 -21.86
C ARG A 30 -10.11 -4.61 -20.45
N VAL A 31 -9.59 -5.56 -19.69
CA VAL A 31 -8.93 -5.26 -18.41
C VAL A 31 -7.44 -5.03 -18.73
N GLN A 32 -6.94 -3.84 -18.44
CA GLN A 32 -5.51 -3.58 -18.52
C GLN A 32 -4.89 -3.93 -17.16
N PRO A 33 -4.00 -4.94 -17.10
CA PRO A 33 -3.27 -5.21 -15.86
C PRO A 33 -2.35 -4.02 -15.57
N THR A 34 -2.27 -3.65 -14.30
CA THR A 34 -1.22 -2.77 -13.81
C THR A 34 0.14 -3.45 -14.03
N GLN A 35 1.17 -2.69 -14.41
CA GLN A 35 2.52 -3.24 -14.48
C GLN A 35 2.94 -3.67 -13.08
N HIS A 36 3.38 -4.91 -12.93
CA HIS A 36 3.79 -5.51 -11.68
C HIS A 36 5.27 -5.88 -11.75
N GLU A 37 5.98 -5.74 -10.63
CA GLU A 37 7.28 -6.40 -10.48
C GLU A 37 7.08 -7.91 -10.55
N ASP A 38 7.65 -8.57 -11.56
CA ASP A 38 7.67 -10.04 -11.61
C ASP A 38 8.91 -10.57 -10.89
N LEU A 39 8.83 -10.63 -9.57
CA LEU A 39 9.92 -11.15 -8.75
C LEU A 39 9.97 -12.68 -8.68
N ARG A 40 8.92 -13.39 -9.10
CA ARG A 40 8.88 -14.86 -9.04
C ARG A 40 9.93 -15.52 -9.92
N THR A 41 10.24 -14.90 -11.05
CA THR A 41 11.22 -15.40 -12.02
C THR A 41 12.59 -14.75 -11.90
N GLN A 42 12.70 -13.61 -11.20
CA GLN A 42 13.91 -12.77 -11.21
C GLN A 42 14.60 -12.63 -9.84
N SER A 43 13.95 -13.02 -8.73
CA SER A 43 14.53 -12.85 -7.40
C SER A 43 14.61 -14.16 -6.63
N PRO A 44 15.82 -14.73 -6.47
CA PRO A 44 16.05 -15.84 -5.54
C PRO A 44 15.58 -15.51 -4.11
N ALA A 45 15.65 -14.24 -3.72
CA ALA A 45 15.19 -13.76 -2.42
C ALA A 45 13.69 -13.99 -2.19
N PHE A 46 12.84 -13.87 -3.23
CA PHE A 46 11.40 -14.10 -3.09
C PHE A 46 11.08 -15.53 -2.65
N ALA A 47 11.68 -16.51 -3.32
CA ALA A 47 11.47 -17.93 -2.97
C ALA A 47 12.01 -18.28 -1.58
N GLN A 48 13.17 -17.71 -1.22
CA GLN A 48 13.76 -17.90 0.12
C GLN A 48 12.88 -17.26 1.20
N LEU A 49 12.36 -16.04 1.00
CA LEU A 49 11.45 -15.40 1.94
C LEU A 49 10.16 -16.18 2.11
N HIS A 50 9.61 -16.72 1.02
CA HIS A 50 8.42 -17.58 1.09
C HIS A 50 8.67 -18.80 1.98
N ALA A 51 9.78 -19.50 1.76
CA ALA A 51 10.19 -20.64 2.60
C ALA A 51 10.43 -20.24 4.06
N ALA A 52 11.05 -19.07 4.31
CA ALA A 52 11.27 -18.57 5.66
C ALA A 52 9.96 -18.28 6.41
N ILE A 53 8.97 -17.74 5.71
CA ILE A 53 7.63 -17.48 6.27
C ILE A 53 6.93 -18.81 6.62
N GLU A 54 6.90 -19.76 5.70
CA GLU A 54 6.26 -21.05 5.92
C GLU A 54 6.90 -21.84 7.08
N GLN A 55 8.22 -21.75 7.19
CA GLN A 55 8.99 -22.47 8.20
C GLN A 55 9.19 -21.66 9.49
N HIS A 56 8.72 -20.40 9.55
CA HIS A 56 8.93 -19.47 10.65
C HIS A 56 10.42 -19.29 11.03
N CYS A 57 11.31 -19.26 10.03
CA CYS A 57 12.73 -19.04 10.23
C CYS A 57 13.07 -17.56 10.30
N HIS A 58 14.02 -17.20 11.14
CA HIS A 58 14.61 -15.85 11.12
C HIS A 58 15.36 -15.61 9.80
N CYS A 59 15.38 -14.37 9.35
CA CYS A 59 16.16 -13.97 8.19
C CYS A 59 17.03 -12.76 8.48
N ARG A 60 18.26 -12.77 7.93
CA ARG A 60 19.21 -11.66 7.97
C ARG A 60 19.46 -11.17 6.56
N PHE A 61 19.50 -9.85 6.39
CA PHE A 61 19.73 -9.23 5.09
C PHE A 61 20.21 -7.79 5.25
N THR A 62 20.71 -7.20 4.17
CA THR A 62 21.02 -5.77 4.09
C THR A 62 19.85 -5.04 3.44
N TYR A 63 19.45 -3.92 4.00
CA TYR A 63 18.40 -3.07 3.48
C TYR A 63 18.78 -1.60 3.61
N LYS A 64 18.98 -0.92 2.47
CA LYS A 64 19.48 0.47 2.41
C LYS A 64 20.75 0.65 3.26
N ASP A 65 21.74 -0.17 2.97
CA ASP A 65 23.07 -0.21 3.61
C ASP A 65 23.06 -0.54 5.11
N LYS A 66 21.93 -1.03 5.65
CA LYS A 66 21.82 -1.39 7.07
C LYS A 66 21.55 -2.88 7.23
N PRO A 67 22.31 -3.59 8.09
CA PRO A 67 22.00 -4.97 8.41
C PRO A 67 20.68 -5.07 9.16
N ARG A 68 19.92 -6.10 8.85
CA ARG A 68 18.62 -6.42 9.43
C ARG A 68 18.59 -7.86 9.91
N ASP A 69 17.96 -8.07 11.06
CA ASP A 69 17.61 -9.38 11.60
C ASP A 69 16.11 -9.37 11.91
N ALA A 70 15.34 -10.15 11.17
CA ALA A 70 13.90 -10.03 11.17
C ALA A 70 13.19 -11.38 11.17
N GLN A 71 12.02 -11.41 11.75
CA GLN A 71 11.07 -12.51 11.73
C GLN A 71 10.05 -12.27 10.61
N PRO A 72 10.11 -13.01 9.50
CA PRO A 72 9.23 -12.78 8.36
C PRO A 72 7.82 -13.31 8.62
N TYR A 73 6.80 -12.50 8.36
CA TYR A 73 5.40 -12.86 8.59
C TYR A 73 4.63 -13.07 7.29
N ARG A 74 4.79 -12.16 6.30
CA ARG A 74 4.03 -12.22 5.05
C ARG A 74 4.69 -11.46 3.91
N LEU A 75 4.52 -11.96 2.69
CA LEU A 75 4.77 -11.20 1.47
C LEU A 75 3.48 -10.49 1.06
N ILE A 76 3.53 -9.18 0.84
CA ILE A 76 2.41 -8.34 0.48
C ILE A 76 2.70 -7.69 -0.88
N HIS A 77 1.81 -7.88 -1.84
CA HIS A 77 1.87 -7.17 -3.11
C HIS A 77 0.95 -5.95 -3.07
N LYS A 78 1.50 -4.76 -3.27
CA LYS A 78 0.74 -3.51 -3.28
C LYS A 78 1.31 -2.55 -4.32
N ASP A 79 0.43 -1.96 -5.12
CA ASP A 79 0.76 -0.95 -6.14
C ASP A 79 1.92 -1.37 -7.06
N GLY A 80 1.96 -2.66 -7.44
CA GLY A 80 2.99 -3.21 -8.32
C GLY A 80 4.29 -3.62 -7.61
N VAL A 81 4.43 -3.38 -6.31
CA VAL A 81 5.65 -3.66 -5.52
C VAL A 81 5.41 -4.77 -4.50
N TRP A 82 6.39 -5.65 -4.34
CA TRP A 82 6.39 -6.67 -3.30
C TRP A 82 7.08 -6.19 -2.03
N TYR A 83 6.43 -6.40 -0.91
CA TYR A 83 6.92 -6.06 0.42
C TYR A 83 6.98 -7.30 1.31
N LEU A 84 8.01 -7.38 2.13
CA LEU A 84 8.09 -8.29 3.26
C LEU A 84 7.59 -7.58 4.51
N ALA A 85 6.49 -8.06 5.07
CA ALA A 85 6.07 -7.73 6.42
C ALA A 85 6.86 -8.59 7.40
N ALA A 86 7.62 -7.99 8.29
CA ALA A 86 8.46 -8.68 9.26
C ALA A 86 8.51 -7.94 10.59
N GLU A 87 8.73 -8.67 11.68
CA GLU A 87 9.05 -8.09 12.98
C GLU A 87 10.57 -7.92 13.11
N GLU A 88 11.02 -6.73 13.46
CA GLU A 88 12.40 -6.42 13.83
C GLU A 88 12.40 -5.67 15.16
N ALA A 89 13.10 -6.20 16.15
CA ALA A 89 13.22 -5.61 17.50
C ALA A 89 11.84 -5.32 18.16
N GLY A 90 10.86 -6.22 17.98
CA GLY A 90 9.53 -6.11 18.59
C GLY A 90 8.52 -5.28 17.79
N HIS A 91 8.91 -4.66 16.69
CA HIS A 91 8.08 -3.81 15.86
C HIS A 91 7.84 -4.40 14.47
N LEU A 92 6.60 -4.36 13.98
CA LEU A 92 6.31 -4.68 12.59
C LEU A 92 6.89 -3.62 11.67
N LYS A 93 7.56 -4.07 10.61
CA LYS A 93 8.14 -3.25 9.55
C LYS A 93 7.87 -3.86 8.20
N ASN A 94 7.91 -3.03 7.17
CA ASN A 94 7.88 -3.46 5.78
C ASN A 94 9.18 -3.15 5.07
N PHE A 95 9.61 -4.13 4.27
CA PHE A 95 10.80 -4.04 3.45
C PHE A 95 10.40 -4.34 2.00
N SER A 96 10.69 -3.43 1.06
CA SER A 96 10.54 -3.74 -0.37
C SER A 96 11.47 -4.89 -0.72
N VAL A 97 10.92 -5.95 -1.29
CA VAL A 97 11.70 -7.18 -1.59
C VAL A 97 12.81 -6.90 -2.59
N ALA A 98 12.57 -6.00 -3.54
CA ALA A 98 13.57 -5.59 -4.54
C ALA A 98 14.80 -4.90 -3.94
N LEU A 99 14.71 -4.37 -2.71
CA LEU A 99 15.81 -3.70 -2.00
C LEU A 99 16.46 -4.58 -0.93
N ILE A 100 16.11 -5.86 -0.85
CA ILE A 100 16.71 -6.83 0.06
C ILE A 100 17.95 -7.42 -0.62
N GLU A 101 19.10 -7.26 0.03
CA GLU A 101 20.37 -7.77 -0.44
C GLU A 101 20.99 -8.76 0.55
N GLY A 102 21.72 -9.75 0.05
CA GLY A 102 22.45 -10.70 0.88
C GLY A 102 21.59 -11.50 1.86
N LEU A 103 20.37 -11.86 1.44
CA LEU A 103 19.44 -12.62 2.26
C LEU A 103 20.05 -13.95 2.70
N ARG A 104 19.96 -14.23 3.99
CA ARG A 104 20.34 -15.50 4.62
C ARG A 104 19.24 -15.93 5.58
N LEU A 105 18.85 -17.18 5.48
CA LEU A 105 17.89 -17.78 6.41
C LEU A 105 18.66 -18.43 7.56
N ASP A 106 18.16 -18.27 8.76
CA ASP A 106 18.64 -19.01 9.93
C ASP A 106 17.70 -20.18 10.18
N GLU A 107 18.00 -21.30 9.51
CA GLU A 107 17.18 -22.52 9.59
C GLU A 107 17.19 -23.16 11.00
N THR A 108 18.11 -22.77 11.85
CA THR A 108 18.22 -23.25 13.22
C THR A 108 17.42 -22.40 14.21
N SER A 109 17.10 -21.17 13.85
CA SER A 109 16.34 -20.23 14.68
C SER A 109 14.91 -20.09 14.17
N ARG A 110 13.97 -20.56 14.96
CA ARG A 110 12.54 -20.47 14.66
C ARG A 110 11.84 -19.57 15.66
N PHE A 111 10.82 -18.86 15.18
CA PHE A 111 9.99 -18.01 16.02
C PHE A 111 8.52 -18.48 16.01
N ALA A 112 7.79 -18.15 17.06
CA ALA A 112 6.35 -18.32 17.11
C ALA A 112 5.68 -17.01 16.64
N PRO A 113 4.91 -17.04 15.53
CA PRO A 113 4.22 -15.84 15.07
C PRO A 113 3.27 -15.30 16.13
N LYS A 114 3.34 -13.99 16.41
CA LYS A 114 2.46 -13.34 17.38
C LYS A 114 1.09 -13.09 16.73
N PRO A 115 -0.02 -13.58 17.31
CA PRO A 115 -1.36 -13.39 16.75
C PRO A 115 -1.67 -11.92 16.45
N LYS A 116 -1.32 -11.01 17.37
CA LYS A 116 -1.55 -9.57 17.19
C LYS A 116 -0.94 -9.00 15.88
N HIS A 117 0.21 -9.51 15.44
CA HIS A 117 0.86 -9.07 14.20
C HIS A 117 0.16 -9.65 12.97
N LEU A 118 -0.26 -10.93 13.03
CA LEU A 118 -1.03 -11.55 11.96
C LEU A 118 -2.39 -10.86 11.79
N ASP A 119 -3.09 -10.60 12.89
CA ASP A 119 -4.38 -9.89 12.88
C ASP A 119 -4.24 -8.50 12.30
N TYR A 120 -3.19 -7.77 12.71
CA TYR A 120 -2.90 -6.44 12.18
C TYR A 120 -2.61 -6.47 10.67
N ILE A 121 -1.75 -7.39 10.22
CA ILE A 121 -1.41 -7.55 8.79
C ILE A 121 -2.66 -7.91 7.97
N ASN A 122 -3.55 -8.77 8.50
CA ASN A 122 -4.76 -9.20 7.82
C ASN A 122 -5.85 -8.11 7.78
N ALA A 123 -5.95 -7.30 8.81
CA ALA A 123 -6.94 -6.23 8.92
C ALA A 123 -6.57 -4.98 8.09
N ASN A 124 -5.28 -4.78 7.83
CA ASN A 124 -4.78 -3.60 7.13
C ASN A 124 -4.36 -3.93 5.71
N ASN A 125 -5.07 -3.37 4.72
CA ASN A 125 -4.71 -3.46 3.30
C ASN A 125 -3.56 -2.51 2.94
N ASP A 126 -2.66 -2.22 3.87
CA ASP A 126 -1.56 -1.28 3.65
C ASP A 126 -0.22 -1.83 4.14
N VAL A 127 0.85 -1.25 3.59
CA VAL A 127 2.25 -1.57 3.93
C VAL A 127 2.83 -0.64 5.01
N TRP A 128 2.04 0.29 5.54
CA TRP A 128 2.48 1.21 6.58
C TRP A 128 2.01 0.70 7.94
N PHE A 129 2.93 0.08 8.69
CA PHE A 129 2.66 -0.39 10.04
C PHE A 129 3.01 0.70 11.04
N THR A 130 1.99 1.31 11.62
CA THR A 130 2.11 2.32 12.68
C THR A 130 1.12 2.00 13.80
N GLU A 131 1.46 2.37 15.02
CA GLU A 131 0.53 2.30 16.14
C GLU A 131 -0.45 3.47 16.01
N GLY A 132 -1.72 3.14 15.70
CA GLY A 132 -2.81 4.10 15.59
C GLY A 132 -3.01 4.67 14.19
N THR A 133 -4.15 5.33 14.03
CA THR A 133 -4.56 6.06 12.84
C THR A 133 -4.73 7.53 13.15
N THR A 134 -4.55 8.37 12.15
CA THR A 134 -4.82 9.80 12.20
C THR A 134 -6.00 10.09 11.29
N GLU A 135 -7.05 10.71 11.85
CA GLU A 135 -8.14 11.21 11.02
C GLU A 135 -7.65 12.42 10.22
N VAL A 136 -7.90 12.38 8.92
CA VAL A 136 -7.60 13.48 8.03
C VAL A 136 -8.88 14.08 7.47
N LEU A 137 -8.86 15.39 7.28
CA LEU A 137 -9.90 16.14 6.60
C LEU A 137 -9.32 16.80 5.35
N LEU A 138 -9.88 16.47 4.19
CA LEU A 138 -9.55 17.10 2.93
C LEU A 138 -10.71 17.95 2.44
N ARG A 139 -10.41 19.04 1.77
CA ARG A 139 -11.34 19.76 0.92
C ARG A 139 -10.99 19.48 -0.53
N VAL A 140 -11.97 19.00 -1.28
CA VAL A 140 -11.86 18.65 -2.69
C VAL A 140 -12.72 19.64 -3.48
N ALA A 141 -12.09 20.37 -4.41
CA ALA A 141 -12.78 21.33 -5.25
C ALA A 141 -13.85 20.68 -6.15
N PRO A 142 -14.88 21.42 -6.60
CA PRO A 142 -15.98 20.87 -7.41
C PRO A 142 -15.51 20.10 -8.64
N GLU A 143 -14.41 20.53 -9.28
CA GLU A 143 -13.84 19.90 -10.47
C GLU A 143 -13.36 18.46 -10.23
N ALA A 144 -12.91 18.16 -9.01
CA ALA A 144 -12.44 16.84 -8.61
C ALA A 144 -13.47 16.06 -7.78
N ALA A 145 -14.56 16.69 -7.33
CA ALA A 145 -15.52 16.12 -6.39
C ALA A 145 -16.10 14.78 -6.85
N HIS A 146 -16.49 14.67 -8.11
CA HIS A 146 -17.10 13.45 -8.66
C HIS A 146 -16.14 12.23 -8.65
N TYR A 147 -14.82 12.43 -8.69
CA TYR A 147 -13.86 11.33 -8.61
C TYR A 147 -13.79 10.75 -7.21
N PHE A 148 -13.84 11.61 -6.19
CA PHE A 148 -13.83 11.18 -4.78
C PHE A 148 -15.17 10.60 -4.33
N ALA A 149 -16.29 11.06 -4.91
CA ALA A 149 -17.60 10.55 -4.59
C ALA A 149 -17.82 9.10 -5.10
N ARG A 150 -17.27 8.74 -6.26
CA ARG A 150 -17.47 7.42 -6.89
C ARG A 150 -16.42 6.38 -6.56
N ARG A 151 -15.28 6.78 -5.96
CA ARG A 151 -14.14 5.89 -5.70
C ARG A 151 -13.59 6.09 -4.30
N GLN A 152 -13.28 5.00 -3.65
CA GLN A 152 -12.54 5.03 -2.39
C GLN A 152 -11.04 5.13 -2.71
N LEU A 153 -10.49 6.33 -2.58
CA LEU A 153 -9.07 6.63 -2.84
C LEU A 153 -8.21 6.54 -1.57
N LEU A 154 -8.84 6.62 -0.41
CA LEU A 154 -8.20 6.60 0.91
C LEU A 154 -8.87 5.57 1.83
N PRO A 155 -8.15 5.04 2.82
CA PRO A 155 -8.71 4.10 3.79
C PRO A 155 -9.87 4.71 4.58
N GLN A 156 -10.95 3.93 4.72
CA GLN A 156 -12.17 4.32 5.46
C GLN A 156 -12.71 5.70 5.05
N GLN A 157 -12.57 6.04 3.76
CA GLN A 157 -13.00 7.32 3.21
C GLN A 157 -14.51 7.51 3.38
N GLN A 158 -14.88 8.66 3.92
CA GLN A 158 -16.24 9.19 3.92
C GLN A 158 -16.23 10.57 3.28
N HIS A 159 -17.35 11.01 2.73
CA HIS A 159 -17.43 12.33 2.14
C HIS A 159 -18.80 12.99 2.39
N ARG A 160 -18.78 14.30 2.43
CA ARG A 160 -19.98 15.17 2.55
C ARG A 160 -19.86 16.31 1.54
N ALA A 161 -20.93 16.54 0.79
CA ALA A 161 -21.00 17.69 -0.09
C ALA A 161 -21.13 19.00 0.72
N ASP A 162 -20.44 20.03 0.25
CA ASP A 162 -20.58 21.39 0.74
C ASP A 162 -21.45 22.22 -0.21
N ALA A 163 -21.98 23.37 0.25
CA ALA A 163 -22.92 24.19 -0.47
C ALA A 163 -22.35 24.76 -1.80
N ASP A 164 -21.03 24.90 -1.89
CA ASP A 164 -20.34 25.40 -3.08
C ASP A 164 -19.99 24.32 -4.11
N GLY A 165 -20.49 23.07 -3.91
CA GLY A 165 -20.19 21.94 -4.77
C GLY A 165 -18.85 21.25 -4.46
N SER A 166 -18.08 21.73 -3.50
CA SER A 166 -16.88 21.02 -2.99
C SER A 166 -17.28 19.83 -2.13
N LEU A 167 -16.33 18.89 -1.89
CA LEU A 167 -16.49 17.82 -0.92
C LEU A 167 -15.56 18.04 0.27
N LEU A 168 -16.07 17.76 1.45
CA LEU A 168 -15.28 17.48 2.64
C LEU A 168 -15.12 15.96 2.74
N VAL A 169 -13.89 15.50 2.68
CA VAL A 169 -13.53 14.08 2.70
C VAL A 169 -12.76 13.78 3.97
N THR A 170 -13.26 12.81 4.75
CA THR A 170 -12.56 12.27 5.93
C THR A 170 -11.99 10.89 5.61
N ALA A 171 -10.86 10.54 6.21
CA ALA A 171 -10.24 9.22 6.10
C ALA A 171 -9.39 8.92 7.33
N GLN A 172 -9.15 7.63 7.59
CA GLN A 172 -8.27 7.17 8.67
C GLN A 172 -6.92 6.74 8.07
N ILE A 173 -5.88 7.47 8.36
CA ILE A 173 -4.56 7.33 7.75
C ILE A 173 -3.54 6.84 8.77
N ASN A 174 -2.85 5.75 8.47
CA ASN A 174 -1.79 5.22 9.33
C ASN A 174 -0.48 6.02 9.19
N HIS A 175 -0.16 6.46 7.98
CA HIS A 175 1.07 7.18 7.69
C HIS A 175 0.85 8.23 6.61
N ILE A 176 1.48 9.41 6.73
CA ILE A 176 1.31 10.53 5.79
C ILE A 176 1.60 10.13 4.33
N ASN A 177 2.49 9.17 4.08
CA ASN A 177 2.79 8.68 2.73
C ASN A 177 1.64 7.90 2.08
N GLN A 178 0.58 7.54 2.80
CA GLN A 178 -0.66 7.06 2.20
C GLN A 178 -1.46 8.21 1.57
N LEU A 179 -1.34 9.40 2.15
CA LEU A 179 -2.10 10.59 1.76
C LEU A 179 -1.41 11.42 0.68
N LEU A 180 -0.10 11.70 0.86
CA LEU A 180 0.63 12.63 0.00
C LEU A 180 0.58 12.31 -1.49
N PRO A 181 0.70 11.04 -1.95
CA PRO A 181 0.59 10.71 -3.37
C PRO A 181 -0.77 11.07 -3.95
N VAL A 182 -1.86 10.81 -3.21
CA VAL A 182 -3.22 11.15 -3.63
C VAL A 182 -3.38 12.65 -3.73
N VAL A 183 -2.99 13.40 -2.69
CA VAL A 183 -3.12 14.88 -2.70
C VAL A 183 -2.27 15.50 -3.80
N ARG A 184 -1.03 15.04 -4.01
CA ARG A 184 -0.15 15.56 -5.07
C ARG A 184 -0.70 15.33 -6.47
N TYR A 185 -1.30 14.16 -6.70
CA TYR A 185 -1.92 13.84 -7.99
C TYR A 185 -3.09 14.77 -8.32
N TRP A 186 -3.84 15.19 -7.28
CA TRP A 186 -5.04 16.02 -7.44
C TRP A 186 -4.81 17.51 -7.24
N LEU A 187 -3.55 17.98 -7.11
CA LEU A 187 -3.26 19.40 -7.05
C LEU A 187 -3.70 20.12 -8.35
N PRO A 188 -4.21 21.33 -8.25
CA PRO A 188 -4.46 22.14 -7.05
C PRO A 188 -5.82 21.86 -6.39
N ASN A 189 -6.60 20.90 -6.87
CA ASN A 189 -8.01 20.68 -6.54
C ASN A 189 -8.24 19.98 -5.19
N VAL A 190 -7.18 19.50 -4.52
CA VAL A 190 -7.29 18.86 -3.20
C VAL A 190 -6.37 19.53 -2.19
N ARG A 191 -6.94 19.87 -1.05
CA ARG A 191 -6.23 20.51 0.06
C ARG A 191 -6.39 19.71 1.33
N ILE A 192 -5.30 19.51 2.08
CA ILE A 192 -5.35 18.99 3.45
C ILE A 192 -5.82 20.12 4.36
N VAL A 193 -6.95 19.93 5.05
CA VAL A 193 -7.50 20.85 6.04
C VAL A 193 -6.96 20.50 7.42
N GLU A 194 -7.02 19.23 7.78
CA GLU A 194 -6.46 18.67 9.01
C GLU A 194 -5.76 17.31 8.71
N PRO A 195 -4.69 16.99 9.42
CA PRO A 195 -3.95 17.83 10.39
C PRO A 195 -3.17 18.96 9.69
N LYS A 196 -3.12 20.15 10.31
CA LYS A 196 -2.37 21.30 9.76
C LYS A 196 -0.87 21.02 9.57
N ALA A 197 -0.30 20.16 10.42
CA ALA A 197 1.09 19.72 10.31
C ALA A 197 1.36 19.03 8.96
N TRP A 198 0.47 18.17 8.49
CA TRP A 198 0.60 17.46 7.21
C TRP A 198 0.40 18.38 6.01
N HIS A 199 -0.48 19.38 6.16
CA HIS A 199 -0.57 20.45 5.17
C HIS A 199 0.74 21.22 5.05
N ALA A 200 1.34 21.61 6.18
CA ALA A 200 2.61 22.34 6.21
C ALA A 200 3.75 21.50 5.60
N GLU A 201 3.80 20.20 5.87
CA GLU A 201 4.79 19.29 5.28
C GLU A 201 4.64 19.18 3.75
N LEU A 202 3.40 19.06 3.25
CA LEU A 202 3.12 19.09 1.81
C LEU A 202 3.63 20.38 1.17
N VAL A 203 3.27 21.54 1.75
CA VAL A 203 3.66 22.86 1.23
C VAL A 203 5.18 23.04 1.25
N LEU A 204 5.85 22.59 2.31
CA LEU A 204 7.31 22.63 2.40
C LEU A 204 7.95 21.79 1.27
N GLY A 205 7.47 20.58 1.06
CA GLY A 205 7.95 19.71 -0.02
C GLY A 205 7.75 20.29 -1.41
N LEU A 206 6.60 20.95 -1.65
CA LEU A 206 6.33 21.63 -2.92
C LEU A 206 7.26 22.83 -3.14
N ARG A 207 7.51 23.64 -2.09
CA ARG A 207 8.47 24.75 -2.16
C ARG A 207 9.89 24.26 -2.45
N GLN A 208 10.32 23.19 -1.81
CA GLN A 208 11.63 22.58 -2.08
C GLN A 208 11.74 22.07 -3.52
N ALA A 209 10.66 21.50 -4.07
CA ALA A 209 10.64 21.06 -5.46
C ALA A 209 10.76 22.27 -6.42
N LEU A 210 10.05 23.35 -6.17
CA LEU A 210 10.16 24.58 -6.98
C LEU A 210 11.57 25.18 -6.93
N VAL A 211 12.21 25.21 -5.76
CA VAL A 211 13.59 25.69 -5.63
C VAL A 211 14.58 24.77 -6.37
N LYS A 212 14.32 23.46 -6.39
CA LYS A 212 15.23 22.49 -7.01
C LYS A 212 15.08 22.40 -8.52
N TRP A 213 13.87 22.59 -9.05
CA TRP A 213 13.52 22.34 -10.45
C TRP A 213 12.84 23.53 -11.15
N GLY A 214 12.50 24.59 -10.41
CA GLY A 214 12.03 25.84 -10.96
C GLY A 214 13.22 26.68 -11.44
N ASP A 215 13.11 27.24 -12.62
CA ASP A 215 14.04 28.22 -13.16
C ASP A 215 13.88 29.58 -12.44
#